data_03fce7c1b1c311bf9fb6594788a80994
#
_entry.id   03fce7c1b1c311bf9fb6594788a80994
#
_cell.length_a   1.000
_cell.length_b   1.000
_cell.length_c   1.000
_cell.angle_alpha   90.00
_cell.angle_beta   90.00
_cell.angle_gamma   90.00
#
_symmetry.space_group_name_H-M   'P 1'
#
loop_
_entity.id
_entity.type
_entity.pdbx_description
1 polymer ?
#
loop_
_entity_poly.entity_id
_entity_poly.type
_entity_poly.pdbx_seq_one_letter_code
_entity_poly.pdbx_strand_id
1 'polypeptide(L)'
;MLNYSFFLFLAVATLFACNSPRKILESGDYNAAVDRAVDKLRGDRKKDPETVRTLEQAFEKATAEDMRDINGLKSADRPENWSDIVRLYQKIERRQSLVEPLLPLIDKDGYQANFRFVKTVQPLADARERAAQNWYDRGGSLLEEARRNDDPMKARRAHEALERTHEFVRNYRNVEDLQREAHELGTVHLIFRFRNGSNAILPKTFERELLRTGSADLNSFWREFHTQPTAGTDYDYEVVMNLTDIEVTPEREEQRAYVDTKEIEDGFDYVLDENGNVQKDTSGNDIKVTRYKNISAEVLEVFQNKYARLRGRLEYFDLRNKNLLVSEPVQVEALFENYASTYRGDKRALSDETKRRIGNEPVPFPTDEQLLLDAASLLKPIIKEKVRSSTFGR
;
A
#
# COMPACT_ATOMS: atom_id res chain seq x y z
N MET A 1 -10.58 -42.06 -23.09
CA MET A 1 -10.80 -40.83 -22.30
C MET A 1 -10.75 -39.64 -23.29
N LEU A 2 -11.91 -39.22 -23.75
CA LEU A 2 -12.08 -38.24 -24.83
C LEU A 2 -12.01 -36.82 -24.24
N ASN A 3 -11.20 -35.98 -24.88
CA ASN A 3 -10.79 -34.65 -24.42
C ASN A 3 -11.96 -33.66 -24.24
N TYR A 4 -12.45 -33.50 -23.03
CA TYR A 4 -13.38 -32.43 -22.62
C TYR A 4 -12.73 -31.02 -22.62
N SER A 5 -11.42 -30.92 -22.78
CA SER A 5 -10.68 -29.64 -22.80
C SER A 5 -10.85 -28.83 -24.09
N PHE A 6 -11.21 -29.47 -25.20
CA PHE A 6 -11.39 -28.79 -26.50
C PHE A 6 -12.75 -28.11 -26.66
N PHE A 7 -13.78 -28.61 -25.94
CA PHE A 7 -15.12 -28.01 -25.96
C PHE A 7 -15.26 -26.75 -25.10
N LEU A 8 -14.43 -26.64 -24.05
CA LEU A 8 -14.47 -25.46 -23.16
C LEU A 8 -13.82 -24.22 -23.83
N PHE A 9 -12.86 -24.41 -24.74
CA PHE A 9 -12.20 -23.31 -25.45
C PHE A 9 -13.07 -22.75 -26.59
N LEU A 10 -13.98 -23.54 -27.13
CA LEU A 10 -14.88 -23.08 -28.20
C LEU A 10 -16.08 -22.29 -27.66
N ALA A 11 -16.48 -22.50 -26.41
CA ALA A 11 -17.59 -21.80 -25.76
C ALA A 11 -17.22 -20.37 -25.27
N VAL A 12 -15.92 -20.09 -25.04
CA VAL A 12 -15.45 -18.73 -24.63
C VAL A 12 -15.25 -17.81 -25.83
N ALA A 13 -15.06 -18.35 -27.03
CA ALA A 13 -14.85 -17.55 -28.25
C ALA A 13 -16.16 -16.92 -28.82
N THR A 14 -17.33 -17.27 -28.31
CA THR A 14 -18.62 -16.74 -28.82
C THR A 14 -19.17 -15.53 -28.07
N LEU A 15 -18.48 -15.01 -27.01
CA LEU A 15 -18.93 -13.83 -26.27
C LEU A 15 -18.41 -12.49 -26.79
N PHE A 16 -17.57 -12.47 -27.83
CA PHE A 16 -17.30 -11.27 -28.62
C PHE A 16 -18.30 -11.17 -29.80
N ALA A 17 -19.58 -11.30 -29.50
CA ALA A 17 -20.59 -10.89 -30.47
C ALA A 17 -20.41 -9.39 -30.73
N CYS A 18 -19.88 -8.99 -31.86
CA CYS A 18 -19.81 -7.60 -32.34
C CYS A 18 -21.21 -6.99 -32.21
N ASN A 19 -21.49 -6.29 -31.09
CA ASN A 19 -22.70 -5.48 -30.98
C ASN A 19 -22.58 -4.38 -32.04
N SER A 20 -23.38 -4.48 -33.13
CA SER A 20 -23.42 -3.44 -34.13
C SER A 20 -23.92 -2.14 -33.50
N PRO A 21 -23.48 -0.95 -33.96
CA PRO A 21 -23.96 0.34 -33.44
C PRO A 21 -25.49 0.40 -33.37
N ARG A 22 -26.18 -0.21 -34.32
CA ARG A 22 -27.63 -0.30 -34.33
C ARG A 22 -28.23 -1.09 -33.18
N LYS A 23 -27.69 -2.25 -32.86
CA LYS A 23 -28.15 -3.04 -31.72
C LYS A 23 -27.95 -2.31 -30.38
N ILE A 24 -26.84 -1.56 -30.25
CA ILE A 24 -26.57 -0.73 -29.10
C ILE A 24 -27.59 0.43 -29.01
N LEU A 25 -27.88 1.08 -30.14
CA LEU A 25 -28.93 2.09 -30.19
C LEU A 25 -30.30 1.55 -29.78
N GLU A 26 -30.68 0.35 -30.28
CA GLU A 26 -31.93 -0.34 -29.95
C GLU A 26 -32.01 -0.77 -28.47
N SER A 27 -30.87 -1.03 -27.80
CA SER A 27 -30.80 -1.31 -26.34
C SER A 27 -30.95 -0.07 -25.47
N GLY A 28 -30.96 1.15 -26.04
CA GLY A 28 -31.10 2.41 -25.33
C GLY A 28 -29.78 3.04 -24.84
N ASP A 29 -28.64 2.40 -25.07
CA ASP A 29 -27.34 3.01 -24.74
C ASP A 29 -26.87 3.91 -25.89
N TYR A 30 -27.45 5.10 -25.95
CA TYR A 30 -27.22 6.04 -27.06
C TYR A 30 -25.78 6.53 -27.10
N ASN A 31 -25.11 6.70 -25.94
CA ASN A 31 -23.72 7.14 -25.93
C ASN A 31 -22.75 6.08 -26.44
N ALA A 32 -22.89 4.83 -26.02
CA ALA A 32 -22.11 3.73 -26.56
C ALA A 32 -22.39 3.51 -28.08
N ALA A 33 -23.62 3.74 -28.52
CA ALA A 33 -23.97 3.68 -29.96
C ALA A 33 -23.23 4.78 -30.74
N VAL A 34 -23.14 6.02 -30.22
CA VAL A 34 -22.35 7.10 -30.83
C VAL A 34 -20.87 6.72 -30.89
N ASP A 35 -20.26 6.34 -29.76
CA ASP A 35 -18.85 5.96 -29.67
C ASP A 35 -18.53 4.86 -30.72
N ARG A 36 -19.34 3.79 -30.77
CA ARG A 36 -19.14 2.67 -31.67
C ARG A 36 -19.34 3.02 -33.15
N ALA A 37 -20.32 3.88 -33.45
CA ALA A 37 -20.57 4.34 -34.81
C ALA A 37 -19.46 5.27 -35.29
N VAL A 38 -18.97 6.19 -34.46
CA VAL A 38 -17.84 7.05 -34.78
C VAL A 38 -16.59 6.23 -35.08
N ASP A 39 -16.26 5.24 -34.23
CA ASP A 39 -15.11 4.36 -34.43
C ASP A 39 -15.17 3.61 -35.75
N LYS A 40 -16.36 3.11 -36.13
CA LYS A 40 -16.57 2.42 -37.40
C LYS A 40 -16.46 3.35 -38.59
N LEU A 41 -16.91 4.60 -38.48
CA LEU A 41 -16.86 5.58 -39.55
C LEU A 41 -15.51 6.29 -39.71
N ARG A 42 -14.68 6.29 -38.63
CA ARG A 42 -13.38 6.96 -38.68
C ARG A 42 -12.42 6.22 -39.63
N GLY A 43 -11.84 6.96 -40.58
CA GLY A 43 -10.88 6.40 -41.55
C GLY A 43 -11.50 5.63 -42.72
N ASP A 44 -12.78 5.31 -42.67
CA ASP A 44 -13.46 4.65 -43.82
C ASP A 44 -13.76 5.65 -44.93
N ARG A 45 -13.37 5.34 -46.15
CA ARG A 45 -13.63 6.19 -47.34
C ARG A 45 -15.06 6.05 -47.85
N LYS A 46 -15.69 4.89 -47.69
CA LYS A 46 -17.06 4.60 -48.12
C LYS A 46 -17.95 4.42 -46.93
N LYS A 47 -18.52 5.52 -46.43
CA LYS A 47 -19.35 5.52 -45.24
C LYS A 47 -20.58 4.62 -45.41
N ASP A 48 -20.72 3.65 -44.51
CA ASP A 48 -21.85 2.71 -44.49
C ASP A 48 -23.16 3.44 -44.14
N PRO A 49 -24.24 3.38 -44.98
CA PRO A 49 -25.47 4.13 -44.75
C PRO A 49 -26.17 3.79 -43.42
N GLU A 50 -26.17 2.53 -43.02
CA GLU A 50 -26.79 2.11 -41.74
C GLU A 50 -26.06 2.71 -40.58
N THR A 51 -24.72 2.70 -40.59
CA THR A 51 -23.88 3.26 -39.52
C THR A 51 -24.02 4.78 -39.43
N VAL A 52 -24.10 5.48 -40.60
CA VAL A 52 -24.31 6.93 -40.66
C VAL A 52 -25.64 7.32 -40.01
N ARG A 53 -26.74 6.65 -40.41
CA ARG A 53 -28.09 6.92 -39.85
C ARG A 53 -28.16 6.53 -38.37
N THR A 54 -27.49 5.45 -37.98
CA THR A 54 -27.40 5.04 -36.56
C THR A 54 -26.70 6.10 -35.70
N LEU A 55 -25.59 6.66 -36.24
CA LEU A 55 -24.86 7.75 -35.53
C LEU A 55 -25.74 8.98 -35.35
N GLU A 56 -26.44 9.40 -36.43
CA GLU A 56 -27.33 10.56 -36.38
C GLU A 56 -28.44 10.38 -35.34
N GLN A 57 -29.14 9.23 -35.37
CA GLN A 57 -30.22 8.92 -34.44
C GLN A 57 -29.70 8.80 -32.98
N ALA A 58 -28.58 8.14 -32.77
CA ALA A 58 -27.98 7.99 -31.45
C ALA A 58 -27.57 9.36 -30.85
N PHE A 59 -26.93 10.21 -31.66
CA PHE A 59 -26.55 11.56 -31.30
C PHE A 59 -27.76 12.42 -30.90
N GLU A 60 -28.83 12.40 -31.71
CA GLU A 60 -30.04 13.15 -31.43
C GLU A 60 -30.72 12.70 -30.13
N LYS A 61 -30.92 11.37 -29.98
CA LYS A 61 -31.56 10.80 -28.80
C LYS A 61 -30.76 11.07 -27.53
N ALA A 62 -29.44 10.83 -27.55
CA ALA A 62 -28.58 11.08 -26.41
C ALA A 62 -28.55 12.56 -26.01
N THR A 63 -28.53 13.48 -27.00
CA THR A 63 -28.55 14.92 -26.72
C THR A 63 -29.89 15.37 -26.18
N ALA A 64 -30.99 14.85 -26.68
CA ALA A 64 -32.34 15.16 -26.19
C ALA A 64 -32.59 14.64 -24.78
N GLU A 65 -32.04 13.47 -24.43
CA GLU A 65 -32.06 12.91 -23.06
C GLU A 65 -31.28 13.79 -22.09
N ASP A 66 -30.02 14.06 -22.37
CA ASP A 66 -29.17 14.90 -21.51
C ASP A 66 -29.78 16.31 -21.32
N MET A 67 -30.37 16.90 -22.36
CA MET A 67 -31.03 18.21 -22.26
C MET A 67 -32.33 18.18 -21.43
N ARG A 68 -33.08 17.08 -21.48
CA ARG A 68 -34.25 16.89 -20.60
C ARG A 68 -33.83 16.81 -19.14
N ASP A 69 -32.76 16.04 -18.86
CA ASP A 69 -32.22 15.88 -17.51
C ASP A 69 -31.69 17.22 -16.98
N ILE A 70 -30.92 17.97 -17.80
CA ILE A 70 -30.47 19.31 -17.42
C ILE A 70 -31.65 20.23 -17.08
N ASN A 71 -32.70 20.24 -17.89
CA ASN A 71 -33.87 21.08 -17.65
C ASN A 71 -34.61 20.66 -16.37
N GLY A 72 -34.72 19.35 -16.13
CA GLY A 72 -35.33 18.80 -14.90
C GLY A 72 -34.54 19.21 -13.65
N LEU A 73 -33.20 19.05 -13.69
CA LEU A 73 -32.33 19.45 -12.58
C LEU A 73 -32.36 20.97 -12.33
N LYS A 74 -32.41 21.81 -13.38
CA LYS A 74 -32.56 23.26 -13.26
C LYS A 74 -33.91 23.64 -12.65
N SER A 75 -34.97 22.98 -13.08
CA SER A 75 -36.32 23.25 -12.57
C SER A 75 -36.51 22.86 -11.10
N ALA A 76 -35.75 21.89 -10.60
CA ALA A 76 -35.72 21.52 -9.20
C ALA A 76 -35.03 22.57 -8.30
N ASP A 77 -34.31 23.49 -8.85
CA ASP A 77 -33.62 24.65 -8.23
C ASP A 77 -32.87 24.30 -6.93
N ARG A 78 -32.14 23.17 -6.95
CA ARG A 78 -31.32 22.71 -5.83
C ARG A 78 -29.85 22.99 -6.10
N PRO A 79 -29.11 23.66 -5.19
CA PRO A 79 -27.71 23.99 -5.38
C PRO A 79 -26.80 22.78 -5.67
N GLU A 80 -27.09 21.63 -5.07
CA GLU A 80 -26.33 20.39 -5.28
C GLU A 80 -26.44 19.85 -6.72
N ASN A 81 -27.49 20.17 -7.44
CA ASN A 81 -27.69 19.71 -8.81
C ASN A 81 -26.68 20.27 -9.82
N TRP A 82 -26.03 21.39 -9.50
CA TRP A 82 -25.15 22.07 -10.47
C TRP A 82 -23.94 21.23 -10.87
N SER A 83 -23.44 20.37 -9.97
CA SER A 83 -22.36 19.41 -10.32
C SER A 83 -22.81 18.41 -11.38
N ASP A 84 -24.04 17.92 -11.32
CA ASP A 84 -24.61 17.01 -12.30
C ASP A 84 -24.87 17.71 -13.63
N ILE A 85 -25.38 18.93 -13.59
CA ILE A 85 -25.57 19.78 -14.78
C ILE A 85 -24.25 20.01 -15.53
N VAL A 86 -23.14 20.28 -14.82
CA VAL A 86 -21.81 20.40 -15.42
C VAL A 86 -21.44 19.09 -16.14
N ARG A 87 -21.61 17.97 -15.48
CA ARG A 87 -21.29 16.65 -16.04
C ARG A 87 -22.10 16.33 -17.30
N LEU A 88 -23.38 16.68 -17.32
CA LEU A 88 -24.25 16.51 -18.48
C LEU A 88 -23.83 17.40 -19.65
N TYR A 89 -23.50 18.67 -19.41
CA TYR A 89 -22.98 19.54 -20.47
C TYR A 89 -21.64 19.05 -21.03
N GLN A 90 -20.73 18.59 -20.17
CA GLN A 90 -19.46 17.99 -20.61
C GLN A 90 -19.68 16.74 -21.46
N LYS A 91 -20.69 15.93 -21.12
CA LYS A 91 -21.08 14.75 -21.89
C LYS A 91 -21.59 15.11 -23.29
N ILE A 92 -22.37 16.21 -23.40
CA ILE A 92 -22.81 16.76 -24.69
C ILE A 92 -21.60 17.27 -25.48
N GLU A 93 -20.69 18.05 -24.87
CA GLU A 93 -19.48 18.54 -25.56
C GLU A 93 -18.60 17.40 -26.08
N ARG A 94 -18.34 16.38 -25.23
CA ARG A 94 -17.58 15.20 -25.68
C ARG A 94 -18.22 14.55 -26.89
N ARG A 95 -19.55 14.38 -26.91
CA ARG A 95 -20.27 13.78 -28.02
C ARG A 95 -20.15 14.62 -29.27
N GLN A 96 -20.26 15.94 -29.15
CA GLN A 96 -20.11 16.87 -30.29
C GLN A 96 -18.68 16.79 -30.85
N SER A 97 -17.66 16.80 -29.98
CA SER A 97 -16.25 16.74 -30.41
C SER A 97 -15.89 15.41 -31.10
N LEU A 98 -16.60 14.32 -30.84
CA LEU A 98 -16.39 13.04 -31.53
C LEU A 98 -16.97 13.05 -32.92
N VAL A 99 -18.07 13.77 -33.14
CA VAL A 99 -18.79 13.82 -34.45
C VAL A 99 -18.22 14.92 -35.35
N GLU A 100 -17.81 16.05 -34.80
CA GLU A 100 -17.32 17.23 -35.54
C GLU A 100 -16.26 16.91 -36.59
N PRO A 101 -15.22 16.05 -36.34
CA PRO A 101 -14.21 15.70 -37.35
C PRO A 101 -14.72 14.85 -38.51
N LEU A 102 -15.94 14.32 -38.41
CA LEU A 102 -16.57 13.50 -39.46
C LEU A 102 -17.39 14.36 -40.45
N LEU A 103 -17.59 15.63 -40.16
CA LEU A 103 -18.46 16.50 -40.94
C LEU A 103 -17.73 17.11 -42.16
N PRO A 104 -18.39 17.28 -43.30
CA PRO A 104 -19.75 16.80 -43.58
C PRO A 104 -19.79 15.27 -43.74
N LEU A 105 -20.73 14.61 -43.04
CA LEU A 105 -20.85 13.14 -43.05
C LEU A 105 -21.87 12.73 -44.15
N ILE A 106 -21.32 12.24 -45.25
CA ILE A 106 -22.10 11.77 -46.40
C ILE A 106 -21.85 10.28 -46.57
N ASP A 107 -22.92 9.49 -46.67
CA ASP A 107 -22.81 8.05 -46.89
C ASP A 107 -22.52 7.72 -48.40
N LYS A 108 -22.22 6.44 -48.66
CA LYS A 108 -21.91 5.99 -50.04
C LYS A 108 -23.10 6.12 -51.02
N ASP A 109 -24.33 6.29 -50.53
CA ASP A 109 -25.55 6.44 -51.30
C ASP A 109 -25.95 7.91 -51.48
N GLY A 110 -25.12 8.86 -50.97
CA GLY A 110 -25.32 10.29 -51.12
C GLY A 110 -26.17 10.95 -50.03
N TYR A 111 -26.57 10.21 -48.98
CA TYR A 111 -27.28 10.78 -47.87
C TYR A 111 -26.33 11.56 -46.95
N GLN A 112 -26.66 12.82 -46.68
CA GLN A 112 -25.94 13.69 -45.75
C GLN A 112 -26.64 13.72 -44.38
N ALA A 113 -25.97 13.23 -43.34
CA ALA A 113 -26.47 13.27 -41.96
C ALA A 113 -26.47 14.70 -41.42
N ASN A 114 -27.48 15.03 -40.62
CA ASN A 114 -27.66 16.34 -39.99
C ASN A 114 -27.53 16.27 -38.48
N PHE A 115 -26.54 16.93 -37.94
CA PHE A 115 -26.27 16.99 -36.51
C PHE A 115 -26.57 18.37 -35.92
N ARG A 116 -27.55 18.44 -35.02
CA ARG A 116 -27.89 19.69 -34.31
C ARG A 116 -27.03 19.85 -33.06
N PHE A 117 -25.99 20.65 -33.18
CA PHE A 117 -25.10 20.94 -32.05
C PHE A 117 -25.76 21.93 -31.08
N VAL A 118 -25.63 21.62 -29.78
CA VAL A 118 -26.05 22.49 -28.65
C VAL A 118 -24.92 23.47 -28.34
N LYS A 119 -25.26 24.74 -28.14
CA LYS A 119 -24.33 25.74 -27.67
C LYS A 119 -24.08 25.49 -26.18
N THR A 120 -22.94 24.94 -25.80
CA THR A 120 -22.63 24.53 -24.43
C THR A 120 -21.71 25.49 -23.68
N VAL A 121 -20.89 26.28 -24.39
CA VAL A 121 -19.79 27.09 -23.82
C VAL A 121 -20.27 27.96 -22.66
N GLN A 122 -21.26 28.86 -22.91
CA GLN A 122 -21.73 29.74 -21.85
C GLN A 122 -22.55 29.00 -20.78
N PRO A 123 -23.53 28.13 -21.14
CA PRO A 123 -24.27 27.36 -20.13
C PRO A 123 -23.38 26.46 -19.23
N LEU A 124 -22.29 25.91 -19.79
CA LEU A 124 -21.34 25.12 -19.01
C LEU A 124 -20.51 26.01 -18.06
N ALA A 125 -20.07 27.19 -18.53
CA ALA A 125 -19.37 28.15 -17.68
C ALA A 125 -20.24 28.59 -16.50
N ASP A 126 -21.48 28.96 -16.76
CA ASP A 126 -22.46 29.34 -15.73
C ASP A 126 -22.75 28.18 -14.74
N ALA A 127 -22.83 26.95 -15.25
CA ALA A 127 -23.05 25.77 -14.41
C ALA A 127 -21.83 25.50 -13.51
N ARG A 128 -20.59 25.65 -14.04
CA ARG A 128 -19.37 25.50 -13.25
C ARG A 128 -19.29 26.54 -12.13
N GLU A 129 -19.61 27.79 -12.42
CA GLU A 129 -19.63 28.86 -11.41
C GLU A 129 -20.60 28.54 -10.28
N ARG A 130 -21.82 28.08 -10.60
CA ARG A 130 -22.83 27.70 -9.61
C ARG A 130 -22.45 26.45 -8.82
N ALA A 131 -21.81 25.47 -9.45
CA ALA A 131 -21.30 24.29 -8.77
C ALA A 131 -20.16 24.67 -7.79
N ALA A 132 -19.22 25.53 -8.24
CA ALA A 132 -18.16 26.04 -7.39
C ALA A 132 -18.72 26.81 -6.18
N GLN A 133 -19.72 27.69 -6.40
CA GLN A 133 -20.38 28.42 -5.33
C GLN A 133 -20.99 27.46 -4.29
N ASN A 134 -21.71 26.40 -4.74
CA ASN A 134 -22.34 25.45 -3.83
C ASN A 134 -21.31 24.72 -2.94
N TRP A 135 -20.19 24.25 -3.54
CA TRP A 135 -19.13 23.58 -2.78
C TRP A 135 -18.40 24.52 -1.83
N TYR A 136 -18.14 25.75 -2.26
CA TYR A 136 -17.54 26.80 -1.44
C TYR A 136 -18.42 27.13 -0.22
N ASP A 137 -19.73 27.37 -0.40
CA ASP A 137 -20.65 27.69 0.67
C ASP A 137 -20.80 26.52 1.66
N ARG A 138 -20.85 25.31 1.15
CA ARG A 138 -20.87 24.10 1.96
C ARG A 138 -19.59 23.95 2.79
N GLY A 139 -18.43 24.16 2.18
CA GLY A 139 -17.14 24.11 2.87
C GLY A 139 -17.05 25.20 3.95
N GLY A 140 -17.44 26.42 3.63
CA GLY A 140 -17.51 27.52 4.60
C GLY A 140 -18.42 27.23 5.79
N SER A 141 -19.62 26.69 5.55
CA SER A 141 -20.55 26.33 6.62
C SER A 141 -19.98 25.23 7.54
N LEU A 142 -19.35 24.19 6.96
CA LEU A 142 -18.70 23.12 7.74
C LEU A 142 -17.52 23.66 8.57
N LEU A 143 -16.75 24.59 8.01
CA LEU A 143 -15.62 25.23 8.70
C LEU A 143 -16.09 26.07 9.88
N GLU A 144 -17.15 26.86 9.72
CA GLU A 144 -17.79 27.61 10.83
C GLU A 144 -18.31 26.69 11.95
N GLU A 145 -18.87 25.54 11.58
CA GLU A 145 -19.29 24.55 12.57
C GLU A 145 -18.09 23.88 13.27
N ALA A 146 -16.99 23.63 12.54
CA ALA A 146 -15.78 23.10 13.10
C ALA A 146 -15.17 24.06 14.14
N ARG A 147 -15.08 25.36 13.82
CA ARG A 147 -14.58 26.39 14.75
C ARG A 147 -15.42 26.46 16.04
N ARG A 148 -16.74 26.45 15.90
CA ARG A 148 -17.64 26.58 17.06
C ARG A 148 -17.60 25.39 18.01
N ASN A 149 -17.38 24.20 17.47
CA ASN A 149 -17.50 22.95 18.23
C ASN A 149 -16.16 22.29 18.53
N ASP A 150 -15.06 22.89 18.07
CA ASP A 150 -13.70 22.30 18.10
C ASP A 150 -13.71 20.88 17.56
N ASP A 151 -14.28 20.70 16.34
CA ASP A 151 -14.51 19.41 15.70
C ASP A 151 -13.58 19.19 14.50
N PRO A 152 -12.45 18.48 14.68
CA PRO A 152 -11.51 18.22 13.59
C PRO A 152 -12.15 17.44 12.43
N MET A 153 -13.15 16.60 12.70
CA MET A 153 -13.80 15.83 11.62
C MET A 153 -14.65 16.71 10.72
N LYS A 154 -15.28 17.75 11.28
CA LYS A 154 -15.97 18.74 10.46
C LYS A 154 -15.00 19.59 9.66
N ALA A 155 -13.87 19.96 10.25
CA ALA A 155 -12.80 20.70 9.54
C ALA A 155 -12.30 19.90 8.34
N ARG A 156 -12.09 18.59 8.46
CA ARG A 156 -11.70 17.70 7.35
C ARG A 156 -12.75 17.65 6.25
N ARG A 157 -14.04 17.55 6.62
CA ARG A 157 -15.14 17.61 5.65
C ARG A 157 -15.25 18.98 4.98
N ALA A 158 -14.94 20.05 5.69
CA ALA A 158 -14.83 21.40 5.12
C ALA A 158 -13.73 21.45 4.07
N HIS A 159 -12.56 20.94 4.39
CA HIS A 159 -11.41 20.87 3.45
C HIS A 159 -11.80 20.09 2.18
N GLU A 160 -12.41 18.91 2.31
CA GLU A 160 -12.87 18.12 1.16
C GLU A 160 -13.90 18.87 0.30
N ALA A 161 -14.84 19.59 0.92
CA ALA A 161 -15.83 20.35 0.19
C ALA A 161 -15.19 21.54 -0.55
N LEU A 162 -14.24 22.22 0.09
CA LEU A 162 -13.47 23.32 -0.53
C LEU A 162 -12.58 22.82 -1.67
N GLU A 163 -11.98 21.64 -1.53
CA GLU A 163 -11.18 21.02 -2.60
C GLU A 163 -12.01 20.74 -3.85
N ARG A 164 -13.25 20.27 -3.69
CA ARG A 164 -14.18 20.05 -4.82
C ARG A 164 -14.52 21.33 -5.58
N THR A 165 -14.38 22.51 -4.97
CA THR A 165 -14.57 23.79 -5.66
C THR A 165 -13.62 23.93 -6.84
N HIS A 166 -12.36 23.46 -6.71
CA HIS A 166 -11.34 23.49 -7.76
C HIS A 166 -11.65 22.62 -8.99
N GLU A 167 -12.50 21.59 -8.84
CA GLU A 167 -12.94 20.76 -9.96
C GLU A 167 -13.76 21.56 -10.98
N PHE A 168 -14.42 22.63 -10.53
CA PHE A 168 -15.28 23.47 -11.34
C PHE A 168 -14.65 24.78 -11.75
N VAL A 169 -14.07 25.51 -10.78
CA VAL A 169 -13.38 26.79 -11.01
C VAL A 169 -12.10 26.84 -10.18
N ARG A 170 -10.95 26.98 -10.84
CA ARG A 170 -9.66 27.15 -10.16
C ARG A 170 -9.61 28.52 -9.48
N ASN A 171 -8.99 28.56 -8.29
CA ASN A 171 -8.79 29.79 -7.51
C ASN A 171 -10.09 30.56 -7.25
N TYR A 172 -11.16 29.85 -6.92
CA TYR A 172 -12.45 30.44 -6.63
C TYR A 172 -12.41 31.23 -5.32
N ARG A 173 -12.53 32.56 -5.40
CA ARG A 173 -12.46 33.46 -4.24
C ARG A 173 -11.23 33.17 -3.36
N ASN A 174 -11.42 33.08 -2.04
CA ASN A 174 -10.38 32.79 -1.05
C ASN A 174 -10.39 31.29 -0.60
N VAL A 175 -10.76 30.36 -1.50
CA VAL A 175 -10.88 28.93 -1.19
C VAL A 175 -9.60 28.34 -0.61
N GLU A 176 -8.42 28.78 -1.08
CA GLU A 176 -7.14 28.30 -0.59
C GLU A 176 -6.88 28.69 0.88
N ASP A 177 -7.29 29.88 1.30
CA ASP A 177 -7.16 30.34 2.69
C ASP A 177 -8.07 29.50 3.60
N LEU A 178 -9.32 29.29 3.17
CA LEU A 178 -10.26 28.44 3.92
C LEU A 178 -9.82 26.98 3.98
N GLN A 179 -9.22 26.46 2.92
CA GLN A 179 -8.65 25.10 2.93
C GLN A 179 -7.48 24.99 3.90
N ARG A 180 -6.59 25.97 3.92
CA ARG A 180 -5.46 25.98 4.86
C ARG A 180 -5.97 25.98 6.29
N GLU A 181 -6.92 26.84 6.60
CA GLU A 181 -7.53 26.89 7.93
C GLU A 181 -8.27 25.57 8.27
N ALA A 182 -9.02 25.00 7.32
CA ALA A 182 -9.66 23.72 7.51
C ALA A 182 -8.64 22.59 7.75
N HIS A 183 -7.49 22.66 7.11
CA HIS A 183 -6.39 21.72 7.35
C HIS A 183 -5.81 21.91 8.76
N GLU A 184 -5.54 23.14 9.19
CA GLU A 184 -5.04 23.44 10.53
C GLU A 184 -5.98 22.94 11.62
N LEU A 185 -7.27 23.24 11.51
CA LEU A 185 -8.30 22.76 12.47
C LEU A 185 -8.58 21.26 12.38
N GLY A 186 -8.33 20.64 11.25
CA GLY A 186 -8.51 19.19 11.02
C GLY A 186 -7.31 18.34 11.39
N THR A 187 -6.15 18.96 11.62
CA THR A 187 -4.91 18.28 11.98
C THR A 187 -4.90 17.98 13.47
N VAL A 188 -4.54 16.75 13.78
CA VAL A 188 -4.42 16.25 15.15
C VAL A 188 -2.95 16.21 15.55
N HIS A 189 -2.63 16.78 16.72
CA HIS A 189 -1.27 16.87 17.22
C HIS A 189 -1.03 15.83 18.31
N LEU A 190 -0.02 14.98 18.12
CA LEU A 190 0.41 13.96 19.08
C LEU A 190 1.78 14.30 19.64
N ILE A 191 1.94 14.19 20.96
CA ILE A 191 3.24 14.28 21.64
C ILE A 191 3.67 12.91 22.15
N PHE A 192 4.91 12.51 21.83
CA PHE A 192 5.50 11.28 22.37
C PHE A 192 6.31 11.57 23.61
N ARG A 193 6.13 10.73 24.63
CA ARG A 193 6.86 10.77 25.88
C ARG A 193 7.48 9.42 26.19
N PHE A 194 8.60 9.45 26.88
CA PHE A 194 9.21 8.28 27.47
C PHE A 194 9.07 8.34 29.00
N ARG A 195 8.76 7.20 29.61
CA ARG A 195 8.71 7.03 31.06
C ARG A 195 9.45 5.76 31.45
N ASN A 196 10.36 5.86 32.38
CA ASN A 196 10.97 4.71 33.03
C ASN A 196 10.17 4.39 34.29
N GLY A 197 9.28 3.42 34.23
CA GLY A 197 8.50 2.86 35.34
C GLY A 197 9.19 1.65 36.00
N SER A 198 10.35 1.22 35.48
CA SER A 198 11.15 0.16 36.09
C SER A 198 12.03 0.70 37.22
N ASN A 199 12.58 -0.19 38.03
CA ASN A 199 13.54 0.19 39.06
C ASN A 199 14.99 0.24 38.55
N ALA A 200 15.22 0.00 37.26
CA ALA A 200 16.54 -0.05 36.66
C ALA A 200 17.05 1.35 36.26
N ILE A 201 18.35 1.54 36.39
CA ILE A 201 19.02 2.76 35.91
C ILE A 201 19.30 2.61 34.42
N LEU A 202 18.76 3.53 33.64
CA LEU A 202 19.01 3.59 32.22
C LEU A 202 20.20 4.49 31.87
N PRO A 203 20.93 4.18 30.77
CA PRO A 203 21.95 5.10 30.26
C PRO A 203 21.33 6.48 29.93
N LYS A 204 22.07 7.55 30.20
CA LYS A 204 21.62 8.93 29.91
C LYS A 204 21.27 9.15 28.43
N THR A 205 21.83 8.33 27.55
CA THR A 205 21.62 8.39 26.09
C THR A 205 20.39 7.61 25.64
N PHE A 206 19.82 6.73 26.49
CA PHE A 206 18.73 5.83 26.14
C PHE A 206 17.48 6.57 25.63
N GLU A 207 16.97 7.52 26.42
CA GLU A 207 15.80 8.31 26.06
C GLU A 207 16.05 9.07 24.74
N ARG A 208 17.21 9.73 24.63
CA ARG A 208 17.59 10.45 23.42
C ARG A 208 17.65 9.52 22.21
N GLU A 209 18.18 8.31 22.37
CA GLU A 209 18.24 7.33 21.29
C GLU A 209 16.83 6.87 20.88
N LEU A 210 15.95 6.63 21.84
CA LEU A 210 14.56 6.28 21.59
C LEU A 210 13.80 7.42 20.88
N LEU A 211 13.99 8.67 21.32
CA LEU A 211 13.34 9.86 20.76
C LEU A 211 13.91 10.29 19.39
N ARG A 212 15.11 9.82 19.01
CA ARG A 212 15.68 10.00 17.64
C ARG A 212 14.91 9.22 16.56
N THR A 213 13.79 8.65 16.91
CA THR A 213 12.84 8.11 15.95
C THR A 213 12.37 9.25 15.05
N GLY A 214 12.63 9.19 13.75
CA GLY A 214 12.22 10.23 12.80
C GLY A 214 10.71 10.47 12.92
N SER A 215 10.31 11.60 13.49
CA SER A 215 8.90 12.01 13.63
C SER A 215 8.24 12.21 12.27
N ALA A 216 9.01 12.61 11.27
CA ALA A 216 8.52 12.82 9.90
C ALA A 216 7.83 11.59 9.30
N ASP A 217 8.30 10.37 9.63
CA ASP A 217 7.70 9.12 9.13
C ASP A 217 6.35 8.79 9.77
N LEU A 218 5.98 9.47 10.86
CA LEU A 218 4.74 9.29 11.60
C LEU A 218 3.69 10.34 11.26
N ASN A 219 4.09 11.42 10.58
CA ASN A 219 3.18 12.45 10.10
C ASN A 219 2.33 11.91 8.95
N SER A 220 1.13 12.40 8.87
CA SER A 220 0.21 12.19 7.75
C SER A 220 -0.50 13.50 7.44
N PHE A 221 -1.32 13.55 6.40
CA PHE A 221 -2.03 14.76 6.02
C PHE A 221 -2.85 15.37 7.18
N TRP A 222 -3.40 14.53 8.06
CA TRP A 222 -4.25 14.95 9.18
C TRP A 222 -3.61 14.72 10.55
N ARG A 223 -2.30 14.46 10.63
CA ARG A 223 -1.64 14.16 11.89
C ARG A 223 -0.21 14.66 11.91
N GLU A 224 0.11 15.40 12.96
CA GLU A 224 1.47 15.79 13.29
C GLU A 224 1.94 15.11 14.57
N PHE A 225 3.12 14.52 14.53
CA PHE A 225 3.72 13.75 15.61
C PHE A 225 5.00 14.45 16.08
N HIS A 226 5.05 14.81 17.35
CA HIS A 226 6.17 15.52 17.96
C HIS A 226 6.83 14.65 19.04
N THR A 227 8.15 14.70 19.13
CA THR A 227 8.94 14.08 20.22
C THR A 227 9.39 15.11 21.26
N GLN A 228 9.23 16.40 20.96
CA GLN A 228 9.48 17.51 21.86
C GLN A 228 8.34 18.53 21.76
N PRO A 229 7.95 19.18 22.86
CA PRO A 229 6.92 20.22 22.82
C PRO A 229 7.33 21.38 21.91
N THR A 230 6.42 21.78 21.04
CA THR A 230 6.56 22.97 20.20
C THR A 230 5.74 24.11 20.78
N ALA A 231 6.33 25.30 20.91
CA ALA A 231 5.64 26.46 21.46
C ALA A 231 4.43 26.83 20.57
N GLY A 232 3.27 27.03 21.18
CA GLY A 232 2.04 27.42 20.47
C GLY A 232 1.27 26.25 19.87
N THR A 233 1.69 24.98 20.10
CA THR A 233 0.93 23.80 19.67
C THR A 233 0.16 23.23 20.86
N ASP A 234 -1.15 23.14 20.71
CA ASP A 234 -2.01 22.40 21.64
C ASP A 234 -2.05 20.93 21.19
N TYR A 235 -1.70 20.02 22.08
CA TYR A 235 -1.67 18.59 21.81
C TYR A 235 -2.99 17.92 22.15
N ASP A 236 -3.52 17.15 21.22
CA ASP A 236 -4.76 16.39 21.41
C ASP A 236 -4.50 15.07 22.16
N TYR A 237 -3.38 14.41 21.82
CA TYR A 237 -3.04 13.10 22.37
C TYR A 237 -1.59 13.05 22.86
N GLU A 238 -1.39 12.31 23.92
CA GLU A 238 -0.06 11.92 24.41
C GLU A 238 0.14 10.41 24.20
N VAL A 239 1.27 10.04 23.61
CA VAL A 239 1.70 8.65 23.46
C VAL A 239 2.89 8.42 24.39
N VAL A 240 2.72 7.58 25.38
CA VAL A 240 3.75 7.31 26.39
C VAL A 240 4.32 5.91 26.21
N MET A 241 5.62 5.80 25.93
CA MET A 241 6.34 4.54 26.08
C MET A 241 6.76 4.38 27.54
N ASN A 242 6.04 3.58 28.30
CA ASN A 242 6.28 3.32 29.71
C ASN A 242 6.99 1.96 29.85
N LEU A 243 8.31 1.97 30.15
CA LEU A 243 9.06 0.76 30.47
C LEU A 243 8.71 0.31 31.88
N THR A 244 8.25 -0.93 32.02
CA THR A 244 7.85 -1.54 33.31
C THR A 244 8.86 -2.52 33.84
N ASP A 245 9.69 -3.10 32.99
CA ASP A 245 10.69 -4.09 33.36
C ASP A 245 11.90 -4.04 32.43
N ILE A 246 13.08 -4.16 33.01
CA ILE A 246 14.37 -4.15 32.29
C ILE A 246 15.23 -5.24 32.91
N GLU A 247 15.62 -6.20 32.07
CA GLU A 247 16.46 -7.33 32.45
C GLU A 247 17.73 -7.32 31.59
N VAL A 248 18.89 -7.36 32.22
CA VAL A 248 20.16 -7.63 31.55
C VAL A 248 20.79 -8.86 32.20
N THR A 249 21.09 -9.87 31.39
CA THR A 249 21.69 -11.11 31.92
C THR A 249 23.18 -10.94 32.18
N PRO A 250 23.73 -11.69 33.12
CA PRO A 250 25.18 -11.82 33.25
C PRO A 250 25.80 -12.41 31.97
N GLU A 251 27.08 -12.17 31.80
CA GLU A 251 27.89 -12.80 30.78
C GLU A 251 27.92 -14.31 31.00
N ARG A 252 27.60 -15.07 29.96
CA ARG A 252 27.60 -16.52 29.99
C ARG A 252 28.51 -17.05 28.90
N GLU A 253 29.52 -17.86 29.36
CA GLU A 253 30.41 -18.58 28.49
C GLU A 253 30.32 -20.08 28.81
N GLU A 254 30.08 -20.90 27.81
CA GLU A 254 30.00 -22.35 27.93
C GLU A 254 30.95 -22.99 26.94
N GLN A 255 31.71 -23.99 27.42
CA GLN A 255 32.49 -24.86 26.57
C GLN A 255 31.71 -26.14 26.29
N ARG A 256 31.63 -26.50 25.02
CA ARG A 256 30.95 -27.70 24.51
C ARG A 256 31.94 -28.53 23.68
N ALA A 257 31.97 -29.82 23.92
CA ALA A 257 32.71 -30.76 23.10
C ALA A 257 31.73 -31.75 22.45
N TYR A 258 31.82 -31.90 21.15
CA TYR A 258 31.00 -32.85 20.41
C TYR A 258 31.76 -33.42 19.19
N VAL A 259 31.22 -34.46 18.57
CA VAL A 259 31.85 -35.12 17.42
C VAL A 259 30.91 -35.00 16.22
N ASP A 260 31.40 -34.37 15.17
CA ASP A 260 30.77 -34.40 13.86
C ASP A 260 31.23 -35.66 13.12
N THR A 261 30.30 -36.39 12.52
CA THR A 261 30.55 -37.59 11.73
C THR A 261 29.91 -37.50 10.36
N LYS A 262 30.58 -38.07 9.37
CA LYS A 262 30.07 -38.11 8.00
C LYS A 262 30.51 -39.39 7.31
N GLU A 263 29.59 -40.01 6.60
CA GLU A 263 29.90 -41.10 5.70
C GLU A 263 30.36 -40.51 4.35
N ILE A 264 31.48 -40.99 3.86
CA ILE A 264 32.03 -40.61 2.55
C ILE A 264 32.34 -41.81 1.70
N GLU A 265 32.33 -41.64 0.41
CA GLU A 265 32.80 -42.65 -0.52
C GLU A 265 34.34 -42.81 -0.37
N ASP A 266 34.80 -44.05 -0.16
CA ASP A 266 36.20 -44.41 0.00
C ASP A 266 36.64 -45.44 -1.06
N GLY A 267 36.35 -45.12 -2.32
CA GLY A 267 36.66 -45.98 -3.44
C GLY A 267 35.55 -47.04 -3.71
N PHE A 268 35.96 -48.16 -4.22
CA PHE A 268 35.05 -49.27 -4.57
C PHE A 268 35.73 -50.61 -4.36
N ASP A 269 34.91 -51.62 -4.10
CA ASP A 269 35.32 -53.00 -4.11
C ASP A 269 34.79 -53.71 -5.38
N TYR A 270 35.55 -54.63 -5.92
CA TYR A 270 35.07 -55.47 -7.02
C TYR A 270 34.16 -56.57 -6.50
N VAL A 271 33.08 -56.78 -7.20
CA VAL A 271 32.21 -57.93 -6.92
C VAL A 271 32.92 -59.16 -7.48
N LEU A 272 33.14 -60.17 -6.61
CA LEU A 272 33.83 -61.42 -7.02
C LEU A 272 32.79 -62.55 -7.24
N ASP A 273 33.08 -63.45 -8.19
CA ASP A 273 32.33 -64.67 -8.40
C ASP A 273 32.75 -65.75 -7.35
N GLU A 274 32.11 -66.91 -7.40
CA GLU A 274 32.36 -68.05 -6.48
C GLU A 274 33.78 -68.59 -6.56
N ASN A 275 34.51 -68.26 -7.62
CA ASN A 275 35.90 -68.67 -7.86
C ASN A 275 36.91 -67.55 -7.50
N GLY A 276 36.46 -66.40 -7.03
CA GLY A 276 37.29 -65.26 -6.65
C GLY A 276 37.71 -64.37 -7.82
N ASN A 277 37.08 -64.47 -9.00
CA ASN A 277 37.35 -63.58 -10.15
C ASN A 277 36.38 -62.38 -10.13
N VAL A 278 36.84 -61.26 -10.70
CA VAL A 278 35.97 -60.08 -10.81
C VAL A 278 34.80 -60.34 -11.75
N GLN A 279 33.60 -60.13 -11.25
CA GLN A 279 32.36 -60.25 -12.05
C GLN A 279 32.28 -59.11 -13.07
N LYS A 280 31.79 -59.42 -14.26
CA LYS A 280 31.57 -58.50 -15.34
C LYS A 280 30.11 -58.34 -15.67
N ASP A 281 29.71 -57.12 -16.06
CA ASP A 281 28.38 -56.85 -16.56
C ASP A 281 28.17 -57.41 -17.99
N THR A 282 26.97 -57.30 -18.51
CA THR A 282 26.59 -57.78 -19.86
C THR A 282 27.39 -57.09 -20.99
N SER A 283 28.05 -55.98 -20.70
CA SER A 283 28.90 -55.20 -21.63
C SER A 283 30.38 -55.47 -21.44
N GLY A 284 30.79 -56.38 -20.51
CA GLY A 284 32.15 -56.78 -20.24
C GLY A 284 32.90 -55.89 -19.26
N ASN A 285 32.25 -54.91 -18.61
CA ASN A 285 32.88 -54.03 -17.61
C ASN A 285 32.87 -54.68 -16.23
N ASP A 286 33.85 -54.40 -15.40
CA ASP A 286 33.97 -54.90 -14.03
C ASP A 286 32.86 -54.31 -13.15
N ILE A 287 32.12 -55.16 -12.44
CA ILE A 287 31.11 -54.76 -11.49
C ILE A 287 31.77 -54.26 -10.21
N LYS A 288 31.50 -53.02 -9.85
CA LYS A 288 32.05 -52.33 -8.68
C LYS A 288 30.93 -51.96 -7.72
N VAL A 289 31.17 -52.07 -6.42
CA VAL A 289 30.30 -51.62 -5.35
C VAL A 289 31.02 -50.49 -4.61
N THR A 290 30.38 -49.32 -4.50
CA THR A 290 30.95 -48.21 -3.77
C THR A 290 31.19 -48.56 -2.32
N ARG A 291 32.42 -48.38 -1.85
CA ARG A 291 32.78 -48.53 -0.44
C ARG A 291 32.61 -47.24 0.29
N TYR A 292 31.99 -47.29 1.43
CA TYR A 292 31.78 -46.12 2.28
C TYR A 292 32.63 -46.22 3.55
N LYS A 293 33.04 -45.04 4.05
CA LYS A 293 33.81 -44.92 5.28
C LYS A 293 33.26 -43.78 6.13
N ASN A 294 33.12 -44.04 7.40
CA ASN A 294 32.79 -43.00 8.37
C ASN A 294 34.06 -42.24 8.76
N ILE A 295 34.01 -40.92 8.58
CA ILE A 295 35.00 -39.98 9.04
C ILE A 295 34.43 -39.18 10.22
N SER A 296 35.29 -38.70 11.10
CA SER A 296 34.89 -37.92 12.26
C SER A 296 35.83 -36.75 12.51
N ALA A 297 35.30 -35.74 13.17
CA ALA A 297 36.01 -34.60 13.71
C ALA A 297 35.49 -34.29 15.12
N GLU A 298 36.41 -34.23 16.07
CA GLU A 298 36.12 -33.73 17.42
C GLU A 298 36.10 -32.21 17.39
N VAL A 299 35.03 -31.60 17.86
CA VAL A 299 34.83 -30.13 17.89
C VAL A 299 34.82 -29.67 19.33
N LEU A 300 35.62 -28.65 19.61
CA LEU A 300 35.56 -27.88 20.86
C LEU A 300 35.02 -26.49 20.53
N GLU A 301 33.86 -26.17 21.10
CA GLU A 301 33.14 -24.93 20.86
C GLU A 301 33.04 -24.12 22.15
N VAL A 302 33.34 -22.83 22.07
CA VAL A 302 33.03 -21.84 23.09
C VAL A 302 31.81 -21.06 22.63
N PHE A 303 30.75 -21.15 23.41
CA PHE A 303 29.50 -20.41 23.21
C PHE A 303 29.41 -19.27 24.20
N GLN A 304 29.28 -18.04 23.70
CA GLN A 304 29.12 -16.84 24.50
C GLN A 304 27.72 -16.27 24.29
N ASN A 305 27.01 -15.93 25.37
CA ASN A 305 25.66 -15.42 25.31
C ASN A 305 25.43 -14.34 26.37
N LYS A 306 24.74 -13.26 25.99
CA LYS A 306 24.26 -12.20 26.87
C LYS A 306 23.08 -11.51 26.20
N TYR A 307 22.03 -11.15 26.93
CA TYR A 307 20.94 -10.39 26.36
C TYR A 307 20.44 -9.27 27.30
N ALA A 308 19.83 -8.26 26.68
CA ALA A 308 19.01 -7.27 27.36
C ALA A 308 17.57 -7.36 26.87
N ARG A 309 16.63 -7.50 27.81
CA ARG A 309 15.20 -7.56 27.52
C ARG A 309 14.50 -6.36 28.13
N LEU A 310 13.72 -5.66 27.32
CA LEU A 310 12.90 -4.53 27.73
C LEU A 310 11.43 -4.91 27.59
N ARG A 311 10.65 -4.71 28.65
CA ARG A 311 9.19 -4.85 28.64
C ARG A 311 8.56 -3.54 29.06
N GLY A 312 7.44 -3.21 28.43
CA GLY A 312 6.72 -1.99 28.74
C GLY A 312 5.34 -1.95 28.10
N ARG A 313 4.75 -0.79 28.14
CA ARG A 313 3.45 -0.52 27.53
C ARG A 313 3.51 0.78 26.74
N LEU A 314 2.90 0.76 25.58
CA LEU A 314 2.63 1.96 24.80
C LEU A 314 1.21 2.42 25.16
N GLU A 315 1.12 3.57 25.80
CA GLU A 315 -0.09 4.11 26.40
C GLU A 315 -0.51 5.36 25.62
N TYR A 316 -1.80 5.45 25.28
CA TYR A 316 -2.37 6.58 24.53
C TYR A 316 -3.36 7.31 25.42
N PHE A 317 -3.11 8.59 25.66
CA PHE A 317 -3.97 9.46 26.47
C PHE A 317 -4.62 10.53 25.61
N ASP A 318 -5.90 10.74 25.81
CA ASP A 318 -6.62 11.93 25.35
C ASP A 318 -6.30 13.07 26.33
N LEU A 319 -5.66 14.13 25.84
CA LEU A 319 -5.24 15.25 26.70
C LEU A 319 -6.38 16.22 27.04
N ARG A 320 -7.48 16.22 26.28
CA ARG A 320 -8.65 17.06 26.54
C ARG A 320 -9.38 16.61 27.82
N ASN A 321 -9.53 15.31 28.02
CA ASN A 321 -10.20 14.72 29.17
C ASN A 321 -9.27 13.94 30.12
N LYS A 322 -7.99 13.84 29.80
CA LYS A 322 -6.93 13.13 30.55
C LYS A 322 -7.23 11.62 30.74
N ASN A 323 -7.95 11.00 29.83
CA ASN A 323 -8.28 9.60 29.88
C ASN A 323 -7.25 8.74 29.15
N LEU A 324 -6.92 7.59 29.73
CA LEU A 324 -6.21 6.53 29.04
C LEU A 324 -7.16 5.85 28.05
N LEU A 325 -6.84 5.91 26.79
CA LEU A 325 -7.65 5.33 25.72
C LEU A 325 -7.27 3.89 25.41
N VAL A 326 -5.97 3.64 25.27
CA VAL A 326 -5.41 2.32 24.92
C VAL A 326 -4.08 2.13 25.64
N SER A 327 -3.79 0.88 25.99
CA SER A 327 -2.51 0.48 26.58
C SER A 327 -2.09 -0.86 25.98
N GLU A 328 -1.06 -0.87 25.15
CA GLU A 328 -0.57 -2.03 24.43
C GLU A 328 0.76 -2.52 24.97
N PRO A 329 0.95 -3.82 25.22
CA PRO A 329 2.23 -4.35 25.65
C PRO A 329 3.26 -4.27 24.52
N VAL A 330 4.51 -3.99 24.91
CA VAL A 330 5.67 -3.98 24.03
C VAL A 330 6.81 -4.72 24.71
N GLN A 331 7.48 -5.59 23.96
CA GLN A 331 8.66 -6.31 24.43
C GLN A 331 9.68 -6.42 23.31
N VAL A 332 10.96 -6.25 23.67
CA VAL A 332 12.10 -6.49 22.78
C VAL A 332 13.22 -7.16 23.53
N GLU A 333 14.09 -7.84 22.81
CA GLU A 333 15.28 -8.46 23.32
C GLU A 333 16.46 -8.19 22.37
N ALA A 334 17.50 -7.58 22.89
CA ALA A 334 18.77 -7.45 22.20
C ALA A 334 19.66 -8.62 22.66
N LEU A 335 20.01 -9.49 21.74
CA LEU A 335 20.74 -10.72 21.99
C LEU A 335 22.15 -10.59 21.41
N PHE A 336 23.14 -10.90 22.25
CA PHE A 336 24.51 -11.15 21.83
C PHE A 336 24.77 -12.65 21.90
N GLU A 337 25.18 -13.25 20.79
CA GLU A 337 25.65 -14.63 20.68
C GLU A 337 26.93 -14.67 19.87
N ASN A 338 27.92 -15.41 20.38
CA ASN A 338 29.13 -15.69 19.63
C ASN A 338 29.53 -17.17 19.80
N TYR A 339 29.98 -17.77 18.70
CA TYR A 339 30.44 -19.15 18.65
C TYR A 339 31.86 -19.16 18.10
N ALA A 340 32.78 -19.69 18.90
CA ALA A 340 34.18 -19.86 18.55
C ALA A 340 34.51 -21.36 18.60
N SER A 341 34.85 -21.97 17.48
CA SER A 341 35.06 -23.42 17.40
C SER A 341 36.42 -23.77 16.85
N THR A 342 37.03 -24.80 17.42
CA THR A 342 38.20 -25.48 16.90
C THR A 342 37.88 -26.94 16.67
N TYR A 343 38.66 -27.65 15.86
CA TYR A 343 38.43 -29.05 15.61
C TYR A 343 39.73 -29.85 15.48
N ARG A 344 39.62 -31.17 15.72
CA ARG A 344 40.64 -32.15 15.49
C ARG A 344 40.05 -33.35 14.74
N GLY A 345 40.68 -33.76 13.64
CA GLY A 345 40.20 -34.87 12.81
C GLY A 345 40.00 -34.47 11.34
N ASP A 346 39.08 -35.14 10.64
CA ASP A 346 38.83 -34.89 9.23
C ASP A 346 37.88 -33.73 9.00
N LYS A 347 38.38 -32.65 8.37
CA LYS A 347 37.57 -31.46 8.06
C LYS A 347 36.28 -31.74 7.27
N ARG A 348 36.29 -32.81 6.45
CA ARG A 348 35.12 -33.20 5.65
C ARG A 348 33.95 -33.72 6.50
N ALA A 349 34.26 -34.18 7.72
CA ALA A 349 33.26 -34.66 8.68
C ALA A 349 32.45 -33.52 9.31
N LEU A 350 32.99 -32.29 9.34
CA LEU A 350 32.34 -31.14 9.95
C LEU A 350 30.99 -30.86 9.29
N SER A 351 29.98 -30.58 10.12
CA SER A 351 28.68 -30.08 9.69
C SER A 351 28.81 -28.71 9.06
N ASP A 352 27.83 -28.26 8.27
CA ASP A 352 27.88 -26.95 7.65
C ASP A 352 27.74 -25.81 8.69
N GLU A 353 27.12 -26.11 9.81
CA GLU A 353 27.03 -25.19 10.96
C GLU A 353 28.39 -25.07 11.63
N THR A 354 29.05 -26.17 11.96
CA THR A 354 30.39 -26.18 12.55
C THR A 354 31.42 -25.50 11.64
N LYS A 355 31.35 -25.75 10.33
CA LYS A 355 32.26 -25.10 9.34
C LYS A 355 32.18 -23.59 9.37
N ARG A 356 31.00 -23.01 9.61
CA ARG A 356 30.83 -21.55 9.71
C ARG A 356 31.40 -20.97 11.00
N ARG A 357 31.56 -21.78 12.04
CA ARG A 357 32.05 -21.40 13.37
C ARG A 357 33.54 -21.64 13.56
N ILE A 358 34.14 -22.52 12.74
CA ILE A 358 35.57 -22.83 12.78
C ILE A 358 36.39 -21.60 12.43
N GLY A 359 37.37 -21.30 13.28
CA GLY A 359 38.30 -20.18 13.11
C GLY A 359 37.79 -18.85 13.69
N ASN A 360 36.56 -18.81 14.21
CA ASN A 360 36.11 -17.70 15.03
C ASN A 360 36.80 -17.78 16.40
N GLU A 361 37.02 -16.62 17.01
CA GLU A 361 37.58 -16.49 18.36
C GLU A 361 36.54 -15.94 19.32
N PRO A 362 36.65 -16.22 20.63
CA PRO A 362 35.87 -15.54 21.63
C PRO A 362 36.10 -14.02 21.55
N VAL A 363 35.03 -13.26 21.62
CA VAL A 363 35.09 -11.78 21.56
C VAL A 363 34.68 -11.18 22.90
N PRO A 364 35.10 -9.95 23.22
CA PRO A 364 34.65 -9.27 24.43
C PRO A 364 33.13 -9.14 24.43
N PHE A 365 32.51 -9.38 25.57
CA PHE A 365 31.05 -9.18 25.73
C PHE A 365 30.70 -7.70 25.57
N PRO A 366 29.56 -7.38 24.96
CA PRO A 366 29.04 -6.02 24.98
C PRO A 366 28.73 -5.58 26.41
N THR A 367 28.92 -4.30 26.69
CA THR A 367 28.51 -3.72 27.97
C THR A 367 26.99 -3.73 28.11
N ASP A 368 26.49 -3.67 29.34
CA ASP A 368 25.06 -3.55 29.64
C ASP A 368 24.46 -2.31 28.94
N GLU A 369 25.20 -1.20 28.96
CA GLU A 369 24.81 0.03 28.25
C GLU A 369 24.62 -0.19 26.74
N GLN A 370 25.57 -0.89 26.11
CA GLN A 370 25.50 -1.20 24.68
C GLN A 370 24.26 -2.03 24.36
N LEU A 371 24.01 -3.11 25.08
CA LEU A 371 22.84 -3.97 24.87
C LEU A 371 21.52 -3.23 25.13
N LEU A 372 21.47 -2.34 26.11
CA LEU A 372 20.28 -1.52 26.35
C LEU A 372 20.02 -0.54 25.20
N LEU A 373 21.06 0.05 24.60
CA LEU A 373 20.92 0.92 23.44
C LEU A 373 20.51 0.14 22.18
N ASP A 374 21.03 -1.09 22.02
CA ASP A 374 20.61 -1.98 20.93
C ASP A 374 19.13 -2.36 21.09
N ALA A 375 18.70 -2.67 22.31
CA ALA A 375 17.28 -2.93 22.63
C ALA A 375 16.40 -1.68 22.38
N ALA A 376 16.86 -0.47 22.71
CA ALA A 376 16.15 0.77 22.37
C ALA A 376 15.99 0.93 20.85
N SER A 377 17.01 0.55 20.09
CA SER A 377 16.96 0.57 18.61
C SER A 377 15.93 -0.40 18.06
N LEU A 378 15.75 -1.58 18.67
CA LEU A 378 14.71 -2.55 18.32
C LEU A 378 13.30 -2.10 18.71
N LEU A 379 13.15 -1.26 19.74
CA LEU A 379 11.85 -0.68 20.13
C LEU A 379 11.30 0.30 19.09
N LYS A 380 12.17 1.07 18.44
CA LYS A 380 11.77 2.13 17.48
C LYS A 380 10.80 1.66 16.39
N PRO A 381 11.09 0.60 15.62
CA PRO A 381 10.18 0.14 14.56
C PRO A 381 8.85 -0.35 15.14
N ILE A 382 8.85 -0.97 16.32
CA ILE A 382 7.62 -1.45 16.97
C ILE A 382 6.74 -0.26 17.38
N ILE A 383 7.32 0.76 18.00
CA ILE A 383 6.59 2.00 18.38
C ILE A 383 6.04 2.66 17.10
N LYS A 384 6.87 2.81 16.07
CA LYS A 384 6.43 3.39 14.78
C LYS A 384 5.24 2.64 14.19
N GLU A 385 5.32 1.32 14.16
CA GLU A 385 4.24 0.48 13.61
C GLU A 385 2.94 0.65 14.41
N LYS A 386 3.02 0.58 15.74
CA LYS A 386 1.86 0.75 16.63
C LYS A 386 1.24 2.15 16.52
N VAL A 387 2.05 3.21 16.49
CA VAL A 387 1.57 4.58 16.30
C VAL A 387 0.96 4.76 14.91
N ARG A 388 1.55 4.19 13.87
CA ARG A 388 1.02 4.27 12.51
C ARG A 388 -0.31 3.53 12.35
N SER A 389 -0.44 2.36 12.97
CA SER A 389 -1.67 1.54 12.94
C SER A 389 -2.77 2.07 13.86
N SER A 390 -2.45 2.96 14.80
CA SER A 390 -3.43 3.55 15.71
C SER A 390 -4.51 4.33 14.94
N THR A 391 -5.73 4.27 15.44
CA THR A 391 -6.88 5.00 14.85
C THR A 391 -6.95 6.47 15.28
N PHE A 392 -6.07 6.89 16.19
CA PHE A 392 -6.04 8.27 16.70
C PHE A 392 -5.53 9.23 15.61
N GLY A 393 -6.35 10.23 15.29
CA GLY A 393 -6.03 11.23 14.27
C GLY A 393 -6.26 10.77 12.81
N ARG A 394 -7.01 9.69 12.60
CA ARG A 394 -7.49 9.31 11.26
C ARG A 394 -8.74 10.09 10.88
#